data_e72fc72e8f4e1490ecdd5cb05d85bcb7
#
_entry.id   e72fc72e8f4e1490ecdd5cb05d85bcb7
#
_cell.length_a   1.000
_cell.length_b   1.000
_cell.length_c   1.000
_cell.angle_alpha   90.00
_cell.angle_beta   90.00
_cell.angle_gamma   90.00
#
_symmetry.space_group_name_H-M   'P 1'
#
loop_
_entity.id
_entity.type
_entity.pdbx_description
1 polymer ?
#
loop_
_entity_poly.entity_id
_entity_poly.type
_entity_poly.pdbx_seq_one_letter_code
_entity_poly.pdbx_strand_id
1 'polypeptide(L)'
;YMDRGELVPDDVTDAMVEERLARPDAHDGFILDGYPRTTNQAEALMEMLARLRRRLAGVLYIKVSDAAIVDRLSGRMICRSCQAPYHQLFKPPKKTGICDSCGGALYQRADDNPETVRARLVTFHRQTEPLIDYFRQAGLLHEIAGEGDVAGTCGRSLAAVRNFPKMKSPSATTAAS
;
A
#
# COMPACT_ATOMS: atom_id res chain seq x y z
N TYR A 1 5.52 14.79 -9.87
CA TYR A 1 6.14 14.14 -8.71
C TYR A 1 6.43 12.67 -8.98
N MET A 2 5.42 11.85 -9.26
CA MET A 2 5.56 10.39 -9.41
C MET A 2 6.57 9.95 -10.48
N ASP A 3 6.61 10.63 -11.62
CA ASP A 3 7.57 10.32 -12.71
C ASP A 3 9.04 10.56 -12.32
N ARG A 4 9.27 11.39 -11.29
CA ARG A 4 10.61 11.65 -10.70
C ARG A 4 10.91 10.78 -9.48
N GLY A 5 10.00 9.89 -9.07
CA GLY A 5 10.12 9.06 -7.87
C GLY A 5 9.89 9.82 -6.56
N GLU A 6 9.29 11.01 -6.64
CA GLU A 6 8.94 11.85 -5.50
C GLU A 6 7.53 11.54 -4.98
N LEU A 7 7.25 11.89 -3.72
CA LEU A 7 5.91 11.82 -3.15
C LEU A 7 5.09 13.05 -3.56
N VAL A 8 3.79 12.85 -3.74
CA VAL A 8 2.83 13.95 -3.82
C VAL A 8 2.81 14.68 -2.47
N PRO A 9 2.64 16.02 -2.42
CA PRO A 9 2.58 16.76 -1.17
C PRO A 9 1.59 16.19 -0.15
N ASP A 10 1.95 16.24 1.13
CA ASP A 10 1.20 15.60 2.21
C ASP A 10 -0.22 16.18 2.33
N ASP A 11 -0.38 17.49 2.23
CA ASP A 11 -1.67 18.19 2.30
C ASP A 11 -2.69 17.68 1.25
N VAL A 12 -2.22 17.37 0.04
CA VAL A 12 -3.05 16.84 -1.03
C VAL A 12 -3.47 15.41 -0.73
N THR A 13 -2.52 14.56 -0.33
CA THR A 13 -2.81 13.15 -0.03
C THR A 13 -3.65 13.00 1.22
N ASP A 14 -3.42 13.79 2.26
CA ASP A 14 -4.18 13.80 3.50
C ASP A 14 -5.64 14.19 3.25
N ALA A 15 -5.89 15.24 2.46
CA ALA A 15 -7.25 15.65 2.10
C ALA A 15 -8.00 14.55 1.31
N MET A 16 -7.33 13.86 0.39
CA MET A 16 -7.93 12.75 -0.36
C MET A 16 -8.28 11.58 0.56
N VAL A 17 -7.42 11.25 1.51
CA VAL A 17 -7.66 10.16 2.47
C VAL A 17 -8.79 10.52 3.42
N GLU A 18 -8.83 11.75 3.92
CA GLU A 18 -9.91 12.22 4.80
C GLU A 18 -11.27 12.14 4.11
N GLU A 19 -11.37 12.66 2.87
CA GLU A 19 -12.58 12.53 2.07
C GLU A 19 -12.99 11.07 1.87
N ARG A 20 -12.02 10.20 1.57
CA ARG A 20 -12.28 8.77 1.34
C ARG A 20 -12.78 8.05 2.59
N LEU A 21 -12.19 8.33 3.74
CA LEU A 21 -12.56 7.71 5.01
C LEU A 21 -13.91 8.20 5.55
N ALA A 22 -14.38 9.38 5.12
CA ALA A 22 -15.69 9.92 5.48
C ALA A 22 -16.85 9.26 4.70
N ARG A 23 -16.57 8.50 3.63
CA ARG A 23 -17.62 7.86 2.83
C ARG A 23 -18.28 6.69 3.59
N PRO A 24 -19.61 6.47 3.41
CA PRO A 24 -20.35 5.42 4.13
C PRO A 24 -19.78 4.01 3.97
N ASP A 25 -19.28 3.67 2.79
CA ASP A 25 -18.70 2.35 2.50
C ASP A 25 -17.38 2.08 3.24
N ALA A 26 -16.74 3.13 3.77
CA ALA A 26 -15.54 3.00 4.59
C ALA A 26 -15.84 2.82 6.08
N HIS A 27 -17.11 2.93 6.52
CA HIS A 27 -17.46 2.89 7.94
C HIS A 27 -17.16 1.54 8.60
N ASP A 28 -17.41 0.45 7.92
CA ASP A 28 -17.22 -0.91 8.46
C ASP A 28 -15.77 -1.36 8.48
N GLY A 29 -14.89 -0.65 7.79
CA GLY A 29 -13.46 -0.92 7.73
C GLY A 29 -12.79 -0.30 6.51
N PHE A 30 -11.47 -0.29 6.51
CA PHE A 30 -10.67 0.19 5.40
C PHE A 30 -9.31 -0.48 5.39
N ILE A 31 -8.70 -0.50 4.23
CA ILE A 31 -7.29 -0.81 4.02
C ILE A 31 -6.71 0.36 3.23
N LEU A 32 -5.60 0.92 3.74
CA LEU A 32 -4.81 1.92 3.04
C LEU A 32 -3.57 1.23 2.47
N ASP A 33 -3.38 1.35 1.17
CA ASP A 33 -2.20 0.83 0.47
C ASP A 33 -1.35 2.01 -0.03
N GLY A 34 -0.10 2.05 0.45
CA GLY A 34 0.83 3.11 0.10
C GLY A 34 0.55 4.47 0.76
N TYR A 35 -0.19 4.49 1.86
CA TYR A 35 -0.38 5.63 2.75
C TYR A 35 -0.51 5.13 4.20
N PRO A 36 0.11 5.81 5.21
CA PRO A 36 1.00 6.97 5.08
C PRO A 36 2.38 6.62 4.49
N ARG A 37 3.09 7.62 3.96
CA ARG A 37 4.47 7.49 3.47
C ARG A 37 5.44 8.47 4.15
N THR A 38 4.95 9.37 4.97
CA THR A 38 5.76 10.29 5.79
C THR A 38 5.25 10.28 7.22
N THR A 39 6.09 10.71 8.18
CA THR A 39 5.69 10.81 9.59
C THR A 39 4.54 11.81 9.75
N ASN A 40 4.57 12.93 9.02
CA ASN A 40 3.49 13.91 9.05
C ASN A 40 2.15 13.30 8.61
N GLN A 41 2.15 12.51 7.53
CA GLN A 41 0.96 11.78 7.10
C GLN A 41 0.48 10.76 8.15
N ALA A 42 1.40 10.10 8.87
CA ALA A 42 1.01 9.17 9.92
C ALA A 42 0.34 9.88 11.10
N GLU A 43 0.87 11.02 11.51
CA GLU A 43 0.27 11.86 12.53
C GLU A 43 -1.11 12.38 12.10
N ALA A 44 -1.22 12.92 10.88
CA ALA A 44 -2.49 13.36 10.31
C ALA A 44 -3.53 12.22 10.25
N LEU A 45 -3.12 11.00 9.84
CA LEU A 45 -3.99 9.83 9.84
C LEU A 45 -4.51 9.50 11.25
N MET A 46 -3.63 9.50 12.26
CA MET A 46 -4.05 9.21 13.64
C MET A 46 -5.04 10.24 14.17
N GLU A 47 -4.85 11.53 13.84
CA GLU A 47 -5.79 12.59 14.17
C GLU A 47 -7.13 12.44 13.43
N MET A 48 -7.11 12.17 12.12
CA MET A 48 -8.34 11.88 11.35
C MET A 48 -9.14 10.75 11.96
N LEU A 49 -8.47 9.64 12.29
CA LEU A 49 -9.13 8.49 12.89
C LEU A 49 -9.70 8.82 14.28
N ALA A 50 -9.01 9.60 15.09
CA ALA A 50 -9.52 10.06 16.37
C ALA A 50 -10.80 10.92 16.22
N ARG A 51 -10.81 11.87 15.27
CA ARG A 51 -12.00 12.68 14.95
C ARG A 51 -13.18 11.81 14.50
N LEU A 52 -12.90 10.79 13.71
CA LEU A 52 -13.91 9.82 13.24
C LEU A 52 -14.28 8.75 14.28
N ARG A 53 -13.73 8.81 15.50
CA ARG A 53 -13.87 7.79 16.55
C ARG A 53 -13.51 6.39 16.09
N ARG A 54 -12.47 6.30 15.27
CA ARG A 54 -11.96 5.05 14.69
C ARG A 54 -10.54 4.79 15.20
N ARG A 55 -10.05 3.59 14.97
CA ARG A 55 -8.70 3.19 15.32
C ARG A 55 -8.04 2.44 14.18
N LEU A 56 -6.73 2.52 14.11
CA LEU A 56 -5.92 1.67 13.27
C LEU A 56 -5.76 0.31 13.97
N ALA A 57 -6.12 -0.77 13.30
CA ALA A 57 -6.02 -2.13 13.87
C ALA A 57 -4.59 -2.65 13.83
N GLY A 58 -3.81 -2.28 12.83
CA GLY A 58 -2.42 -2.66 12.67
C GLY A 58 -1.86 -2.17 11.34
N VAL A 59 -0.56 -2.24 11.21
CA VAL A 59 0.21 -1.86 10.03
C VAL A 59 1.02 -3.06 9.57
N LEU A 60 0.83 -3.50 8.34
CA LEU A 60 1.66 -4.53 7.73
C LEU A 60 2.85 -3.89 7.02
N TYR A 61 4.04 -4.18 7.48
CA TYR A 61 5.27 -3.85 6.78
C TYR A 61 5.78 -5.09 6.03
N ILE A 62 5.61 -5.09 4.72
CA ILE A 62 6.10 -6.18 3.86
C ILE A 62 7.56 -5.89 3.50
N LYS A 63 8.48 -6.55 4.22
CA LYS A 63 9.92 -6.35 4.07
C LYS A 63 10.44 -7.09 2.85
N VAL A 64 11.03 -6.35 1.92
CA VAL A 64 11.65 -6.85 0.70
C VAL A 64 12.99 -6.13 0.51
N SER A 65 14.03 -6.83 0.05
CA SER A 65 15.32 -6.20 -0.25
C SER A 65 15.23 -5.26 -1.45
N ASP A 66 16.04 -4.21 -1.46
CA ASP A 66 16.08 -3.22 -2.54
C ASP A 66 16.36 -3.88 -3.90
N ALA A 67 17.28 -4.84 -3.93
CA ALA A 67 17.59 -5.60 -5.14
C ALA A 67 16.35 -6.30 -5.70
N ALA A 68 15.59 -7.00 -4.84
CA ALA A 68 14.37 -7.67 -5.26
C ALA A 68 13.27 -6.68 -5.69
N ILE A 69 13.22 -5.48 -5.09
CA ILE A 69 12.29 -4.41 -5.52
C ILE A 69 12.66 -3.91 -6.91
N VAL A 70 13.94 -3.63 -7.16
CA VAL A 70 14.42 -3.20 -8.48
C VAL A 70 14.08 -4.25 -9.53
N ASP A 71 14.39 -5.52 -9.29
CA ASP A 71 14.10 -6.62 -10.22
C ASP A 71 12.61 -6.75 -10.52
N ARG A 72 11.76 -6.70 -9.48
CA ARG A 72 10.31 -6.82 -9.61
C ARG A 72 9.67 -5.66 -10.37
N LEU A 73 10.12 -4.44 -10.13
CA LEU A 73 9.54 -3.25 -10.76
C LEU A 73 10.04 -3.05 -12.19
N SER A 74 11.33 -3.26 -12.42
CA SER A 74 11.92 -3.07 -13.75
C SER A 74 11.41 -4.05 -14.81
N GLY A 75 10.92 -5.24 -14.39
CA GLY A 75 10.30 -6.22 -15.28
C GLY A 75 8.78 -6.20 -15.30
N ARG A 76 8.13 -5.28 -14.55
CA ARG A 76 6.68 -5.21 -14.45
C ARG A 76 6.04 -4.70 -15.74
N MET A 77 4.96 -5.38 -16.14
CA MET A 77 4.11 -4.96 -17.26
C MET A 77 2.63 -4.97 -16.81
N ILE A 78 1.83 -4.08 -17.35
CA ILE A 78 0.41 -3.95 -17.01
C ILE A 78 -0.42 -3.92 -18.28
N CYS A 79 -1.58 -4.56 -18.26
CA CYS A 79 -2.53 -4.50 -19.36
C CYS A 79 -3.21 -3.11 -19.41
N ARG A 80 -3.22 -2.47 -20.59
CA ARG A 80 -3.88 -1.17 -20.79
C ARG A 80 -5.38 -1.22 -20.55
N SER A 81 -6.01 -2.36 -20.84
CA SER A 81 -7.47 -2.51 -20.78
C SER A 81 -7.98 -2.97 -19.42
N CYS A 82 -7.44 -4.06 -18.85
CA CYS A 82 -7.96 -4.67 -17.63
C CYS A 82 -7.03 -4.51 -16.41
N GLN A 83 -5.90 -3.83 -16.56
CA GLN A 83 -4.90 -3.59 -15.51
C GLN A 83 -4.27 -4.86 -14.92
N ALA A 84 -4.45 -6.03 -15.54
CA ALA A 84 -3.84 -7.26 -15.09
C ALA A 84 -2.30 -7.15 -15.07
N PRO A 85 -1.64 -7.51 -13.95
CA PRO A 85 -0.19 -7.42 -13.82
C PRO A 85 0.51 -8.64 -14.41
N TYR A 86 1.60 -8.38 -15.10
CA TYR A 86 2.56 -9.35 -15.64
C TYR A 86 3.99 -8.98 -15.23
N HIS A 87 4.90 -9.92 -15.45
CA HIS A 87 6.32 -9.68 -15.28
C HIS A 87 7.09 -10.41 -16.37
N GLN A 88 8.10 -9.76 -16.95
CA GLN A 88 8.87 -10.33 -18.06
C GLN A 88 9.48 -11.69 -17.75
N LEU A 89 9.95 -11.91 -16.50
CA LEU A 89 10.60 -13.14 -16.05
C LEU A 89 9.70 -14.00 -15.15
N PHE A 90 9.08 -13.39 -14.13
CA PHE A 90 8.37 -14.14 -13.07
C PHE A 90 6.94 -14.51 -13.40
N LYS A 91 6.30 -13.78 -14.31
CA LYS A 91 4.94 -14.04 -14.78
C LYS A 91 4.78 -13.55 -16.21
N PRO A 92 5.47 -14.18 -17.19
CA PRO A 92 5.38 -13.75 -18.57
C PRO A 92 3.97 -14.05 -19.14
N PRO A 93 3.48 -13.23 -20.08
CA PRO A 93 2.27 -13.55 -20.81
C PRO A 93 2.54 -14.72 -21.77
N LYS A 94 1.50 -15.48 -22.11
CA LYS A 94 1.57 -16.58 -23.09
C LYS A 94 2.01 -16.09 -24.46
N LYS A 95 1.60 -14.88 -24.84
CA LYS A 95 2.02 -14.22 -26.06
C LYS A 95 2.61 -12.85 -25.73
N THR A 96 3.84 -12.61 -26.15
CA THR A 96 4.57 -11.36 -25.86
C THR A 96 3.72 -10.13 -26.20
N GLY A 97 3.61 -9.21 -25.24
CA GLY A 97 2.90 -7.95 -25.39
C GLY A 97 1.37 -8.02 -25.34
N ILE A 98 0.78 -9.21 -25.13
CA ILE A 98 -0.66 -9.43 -25.13
C ILE A 98 -1.12 -9.98 -23.78
N CYS A 99 -2.18 -9.41 -23.23
CA CYS A 99 -2.80 -9.84 -22.00
C CYS A 99 -3.54 -11.16 -22.17
N ASP A 100 -3.24 -12.16 -21.34
CA ASP A 100 -3.89 -13.48 -21.37
C ASP A 100 -5.36 -13.42 -20.94
N SER A 101 -5.76 -12.39 -20.18
CA SER A 101 -7.11 -12.28 -19.64
C SER A 101 -8.09 -11.59 -20.58
N CYS A 102 -7.64 -10.58 -21.35
CA CYS A 102 -8.56 -9.78 -22.18
C CYS A 102 -8.04 -9.48 -23.59
N GLY A 103 -6.85 -9.95 -23.97
CA GLY A 103 -6.24 -9.69 -25.27
C GLY A 103 -5.70 -8.27 -25.46
N GLY A 104 -5.80 -7.40 -24.46
CA GLY A 104 -5.31 -6.03 -24.52
C GLY A 104 -3.79 -5.94 -24.54
N ALA A 105 -3.23 -4.82 -25.02
CA ALA A 105 -1.79 -4.59 -25.07
C ALA A 105 -1.19 -4.42 -23.68
N LEU A 106 -0.02 -5.03 -23.47
CA LEU A 106 0.78 -4.85 -22.26
C LEU A 106 1.73 -3.67 -22.46
N TYR A 107 1.97 -2.91 -21.39
CA TYR A 107 2.94 -1.81 -21.37
C TYR A 107 3.68 -1.77 -20.04
N GLN A 108 4.87 -1.20 -20.05
CA GLN A 108 5.60 -0.86 -18.83
C GLN A 108 5.25 0.57 -18.44
N ARG A 109 5.05 0.82 -17.15
CA ARG A 109 4.82 2.18 -16.65
C ARG A 109 6.09 3.03 -16.78
N ALA A 110 5.93 4.32 -16.98
CA ALA A 110 7.06 5.25 -17.09
C ALA A 110 7.93 5.28 -15.81
N ASP A 111 7.30 5.10 -14.64
CA ASP A 111 7.95 5.09 -13.33
C ASP A 111 8.54 3.72 -12.92
N ASP A 112 8.50 2.71 -13.79
CA ASP A 112 9.09 1.38 -13.57
C ASP A 112 10.47 1.21 -14.26
N ASN A 113 11.03 2.26 -14.84
CA ASN A 113 12.42 2.20 -15.32
C ASN A 113 13.40 2.13 -14.14
N PRO A 114 14.58 1.46 -14.29
CA PRO A 114 15.50 1.23 -13.18
C PRO A 114 16.00 2.49 -12.49
N GLU A 115 16.13 3.60 -13.20
CA GLU A 115 16.58 4.87 -12.64
C GLU A 115 15.53 5.48 -11.72
N THR A 116 14.28 5.57 -12.17
CA THR A 116 13.15 6.05 -11.35
C THR A 116 12.90 5.13 -10.16
N VAL A 117 13.03 3.81 -10.33
CA VAL A 117 12.91 2.85 -9.21
C VAL A 117 13.96 3.12 -8.14
N ARG A 118 15.22 3.38 -8.51
CA ARG A 118 16.27 3.74 -7.54
C ARG A 118 15.96 5.07 -6.85
N ALA A 119 15.49 6.08 -7.57
CA ALA A 119 15.08 7.36 -6.97
C ALA A 119 13.92 7.15 -5.96
N ARG A 120 12.97 6.28 -6.26
CA ARG A 120 11.88 5.90 -5.33
C ARG A 120 12.39 5.21 -4.08
N LEU A 121 13.41 4.34 -4.19
CA LEU A 121 14.03 3.70 -3.03
C LEU A 121 14.75 4.72 -2.13
N VAL A 122 15.48 5.67 -2.72
CA VAL A 122 16.08 6.77 -1.96
C VAL A 122 15.02 7.58 -1.21
N THR A 123 13.92 7.89 -1.87
CA THR A 123 12.77 8.60 -1.25
C THR A 123 12.16 7.76 -0.13
N PHE A 124 11.97 6.45 -0.35
CA PHE A 124 11.45 5.53 0.67
C PHE A 124 12.33 5.51 1.92
N HIS A 125 13.64 5.29 1.78
CA HIS A 125 14.57 5.26 2.92
C HIS A 125 14.60 6.57 3.70
N ARG A 126 14.49 7.70 3.01
CA ARG A 126 14.51 9.01 3.66
C ARG A 126 13.21 9.38 4.34
N GLN A 127 12.05 9.06 3.76
CA GLN A 127 10.75 9.60 4.18
C GLN A 127 9.80 8.56 4.76
N THR A 128 9.85 7.32 4.26
CA THR A 128 8.89 6.27 4.61
C THR A 128 9.46 5.28 5.62
N GLU A 129 10.72 4.92 5.52
CA GLU A 129 11.34 3.98 6.46
C GLU A 129 11.24 4.41 7.94
N PRO A 130 11.31 5.71 8.31
CA PRO A 130 11.08 6.15 9.69
C PRO A 130 9.72 5.74 10.27
N LEU A 131 8.71 5.48 9.43
CA LEU A 131 7.41 4.99 9.87
C LEU A 131 7.48 3.61 10.53
N ILE A 132 8.48 2.81 10.20
CA ILE A 132 8.71 1.49 10.81
C ILE A 132 8.87 1.65 12.31
N ASP A 133 9.72 2.58 12.74
CA ASP A 133 9.94 2.84 14.16
C ASP A 133 8.75 3.56 14.80
N TYR A 134 8.11 4.49 14.10
CA TYR A 134 6.91 5.16 14.57
C TYR A 134 5.80 4.16 14.92
N PHE A 135 5.44 3.25 14.02
CA PHE A 135 4.40 2.27 14.25
C PHE A 135 4.83 1.12 15.18
N ARG A 136 6.14 0.81 15.23
CA ARG A 136 6.68 -0.14 16.21
C ARG A 136 6.52 0.37 17.64
N GLN A 137 6.86 1.64 17.89
CA GLN A 137 6.67 2.29 19.21
C GLN A 137 5.20 2.38 19.59
N ALA A 138 4.30 2.59 18.63
CA ALA A 138 2.86 2.57 18.84
C ALA A 138 2.28 1.16 19.07
N GLY A 139 3.08 0.08 18.95
CA GLY A 139 2.61 -1.31 19.08
C GLY A 139 1.71 -1.78 17.94
N LEU A 140 1.73 -1.10 16.80
CA LEU A 140 0.85 -1.38 15.65
C LEU A 140 1.57 -2.10 14.51
N LEU A 141 2.91 -2.18 14.50
CA LEU A 141 3.68 -2.71 13.38
C LEU A 141 3.71 -4.25 13.41
N HIS A 142 3.42 -4.85 12.25
CA HIS A 142 3.59 -6.28 11.99
C HIS A 142 4.49 -6.46 10.76
N GLU A 143 5.70 -6.98 10.98
CA GLU A 143 6.66 -7.23 9.90
C GLU A 143 6.35 -8.55 9.20
N ILE A 144 6.26 -8.51 7.88
CA ILE A 144 5.98 -9.65 7.01
C ILE A 144 7.15 -9.84 6.07
N ALA A 145 7.73 -11.04 6.02
CA ALA A 145 8.73 -11.37 5.01
C ALA A 145 8.06 -11.35 3.61
N GLY A 146 8.47 -10.42 2.77
CA GLY A 146 7.93 -10.22 1.41
C GLY A 146 8.73 -10.94 0.32
N GLU A 147 9.74 -11.74 0.71
CA GLU A 147 10.51 -12.58 -0.19
C GLU A 147 9.78 -13.89 -0.48
N GLY A 148 10.10 -14.50 -1.64
CA GLY A 148 9.41 -15.67 -2.15
C GLY A 148 8.25 -15.32 -3.08
N ASP A 149 7.26 -16.20 -3.15
CA ASP A 149 6.11 -16.05 -4.03
C ASP A 149 4.98 -15.20 -3.43
N VAL A 150 4.04 -14.79 -4.29
CA VAL A 150 2.89 -13.97 -3.90
C VAL A 150 1.97 -14.72 -2.94
N ALA A 151 1.76 -16.02 -3.16
CA ALA A 151 0.85 -16.82 -2.34
C ALA A 151 1.35 -16.95 -0.89
N GLY A 152 2.64 -17.19 -0.71
CA GLY A 152 3.27 -17.24 0.62
C GLY A 152 3.21 -15.90 1.34
N THR A 153 3.49 -14.79 0.64
CA THR A 153 3.38 -13.44 1.22
C THR A 153 1.93 -13.14 1.61
N CYS A 154 0.97 -13.46 0.75
CA CYS A 154 -0.46 -13.30 1.03
C CYS A 154 -0.88 -14.12 2.27
N GLY A 155 -0.45 -15.39 2.36
CA GLY A 155 -0.75 -16.26 3.51
C GLY A 155 -0.22 -15.69 4.83
N ARG A 156 1.02 -15.20 4.85
CA ARG A 156 1.62 -14.55 6.03
C ARG A 156 0.88 -13.28 6.42
N SER A 157 0.52 -12.43 5.43
CA SER A 157 -0.23 -11.20 5.66
C SER A 157 -1.63 -11.48 6.24
N LEU A 158 -2.36 -12.44 5.68
CA LEU A 158 -3.67 -12.85 6.20
C LEU A 158 -3.59 -13.41 7.61
N ALA A 159 -2.56 -14.21 7.91
CA ALA A 159 -2.34 -14.74 9.26
C ALA A 159 -2.10 -13.60 10.27
N ALA A 160 -1.31 -12.59 9.90
CA ALA A 160 -1.09 -11.41 10.74
C ALA A 160 -2.39 -10.62 10.98
N VAL A 161 -3.15 -10.33 9.91
CA VAL A 161 -4.43 -9.58 10.02
C VAL A 161 -5.45 -10.29 10.90
N ARG A 162 -5.52 -11.64 10.86
CA ARG A 162 -6.43 -12.42 11.73
C ARG A 162 -6.11 -12.25 13.21
N ASN A 163 -4.88 -11.92 13.55
CA ASN A 163 -4.42 -11.69 14.91
C ASN A 163 -4.53 -10.22 15.35
N PHE A 164 -4.97 -9.31 14.47
CA PHE A 164 -5.21 -7.93 14.86
C PHE A 164 -6.32 -7.85 15.91
N PRO A 165 -6.25 -6.86 16.83
CA PRO A 165 -7.31 -6.65 17.81
C PRO A 165 -8.65 -6.49 17.10
N LYS A 166 -9.63 -7.33 17.43
CA LYS A 166 -10.99 -7.18 16.90
C LYS A 166 -11.58 -5.87 17.42
N MET A 167 -11.85 -4.97 16.50
CA MET A 167 -12.51 -3.72 16.82
C MET A 167 -13.98 -4.01 17.10
N LYS A 168 -14.46 -3.67 18.29
CA LYS A 168 -15.92 -3.61 18.53
C LYS A 168 -16.46 -2.45 17.72
N SER A 169 -17.43 -2.69 16.85
CA SER A 169 -18.19 -1.61 16.22
C SER A 169 -18.69 -0.67 17.31
N PRO A 170 -18.63 0.67 17.14
CA PRO A 170 -19.26 1.57 18.08
C PRO A 170 -20.73 1.17 18.16
N SER A 171 -21.17 0.71 19.33
CA SER A 171 -22.58 0.44 19.57
C SER A 171 -23.36 1.69 19.20
N ALA A 172 -24.33 1.55 18.29
CA ALA A 172 -25.29 2.59 18.00
C ALA A 172 -25.96 2.97 19.34
N THR A 173 -25.51 4.08 19.91
CA THR A 173 -26.21 4.66 21.07
C THR A 173 -27.55 5.11 20.54
N THR A 174 -28.58 4.34 20.84
CA THR A 174 -29.98 4.69 20.63
C THR A 174 -30.18 6.04 21.29
N ALA A 175 -30.39 7.08 20.47
CA ALA A 175 -30.90 8.35 20.94
C ALA A 175 -32.31 8.06 21.45
N ALA A 176 -32.46 7.93 22.74
CA ALA A 176 -33.76 7.97 23.39
C ALA A 176 -34.19 9.43 23.53
N SER A 177 -35.31 9.71 22.94
CA SER A 177 -36.23 10.85 23.00
C SER A 177 -35.92 11.98 23.95
#